data_0d24d479691bd708a93d2916d0e5e0d0
#
_entry.id   0d24d479691bd708a93d2916d0e5e0d0
#
_cell.length_a   1.000
_cell.length_b   1.000
_cell.length_c   1.000
_cell.angle_alpha   90.00
_cell.angle_beta   90.00
_cell.angle_gamma   90.00
#
_symmetry.space_group_name_H-M   'P 1'
#
loop_
_entity.id
_entity.type
_entity.pdbx_description
1 polymer ?
#
loop_
_entity_poly.entity_id
_entity_poly.type
_entity_poly.pdbx_seq_one_letter_code
_entity_poly.pdbx_strand_id
1 'polypeptide(L)'
;MIKKTLDLHIHSKYSRSCSKNLELPLIAQACEERGIDIVVTGDFTHPEWFAHIKEHLEENTSGIYKLKSGDSAGVRFMIGTELSCIKKHKGQTRRVHNLVFAPNIEVAEKFNRALDERGFNLKSDGRPILGLTSKELLIMMLEVDERMVLIPAHAWTPWFAIFGSKSGYDSLEEAFEELTPHIFAIETGLSSDPVMNWRCSMLDNITLISNSDAHSLQKLGREANV
;
A
#
# COMPACT_ATOMS: atom_id res chain seq x y z
N MET A 1 -27.95 -0.56 -0.28
CA MET A 1 -26.52 -0.44 0.02
C MET A 1 -25.79 -0.49 -1.32
N ILE A 2 -24.97 0.49 -1.66
CA ILE A 2 -24.15 0.48 -2.89
C ILE A 2 -22.91 -0.33 -2.57
N LYS A 3 -22.65 -1.41 -3.33
CA LYS A 3 -21.42 -2.19 -3.23
C LYS A 3 -20.38 -1.58 -4.17
N LYS A 4 -19.13 -1.54 -3.71
CA LYS A 4 -17.98 -1.08 -4.48
C LYS A 4 -16.86 -2.10 -4.40
N THR A 5 -16.20 -2.35 -5.52
CA THR A 5 -15.05 -3.24 -5.61
C THR A 5 -13.78 -2.42 -5.53
N LEU A 6 -12.89 -2.77 -4.58
CA LEU A 6 -11.66 -2.03 -4.30
C LEU A 6 -10.43 -2.92 -4.48
N ASP A 7 -9.40 -2.40 -5.17
CA ASP A 7 -8.06 -3.00 -5.23
C ASP A 7 -7.05 -1.98 -4.65
N LEU A 8 -6.59 -2.25 -3.43
CA LEU A 8 -5.81 -1.30 -2.62
C LEU A 8 -4.31 -1.60 -2.61
N HIS A 9 -3.84 -2.51 -3.46
CA HIS A 9 -2.43 -2.83 -3.60
C HIS A 9 -2.07 -3.12 -5.06
N ILE A 10 -1.49 -2.14 -5.71
CA ILE A 10 -0.94 -2.23 -7.06
C ILE A 10 0.39 -1.48 -7.14
N HIS A 11 1.12 -1.66 -8.22
CA HIS A 11 2.34 -0.93 -8.54
C HIS A 11 2.21 -0.09 -9.80
N SER A 12 3.19 0.80 -9.99
CA SER A 12 3.35 1.59 -11.21
C SER A 12 4.45 1.02 -12.12
N LYS A 13 4.62 1.63 -13.27
CA LYS A 13 5.73 1.32 -14.20
C LYS A 13 7.13 1.56 -13.62
N TYR A 14 7.26 2.24 -12.48
CA TYR A 14 8.52 2.55 -11.81
C TYR A 14 8.94 1.47 -10.80
N SER A 15 8.05 0.57 -10.41
CA SER A 15 8.39 -0.56 -9.57
C SER A 15 9.10 -1.67 -10.34
N ARG A 16 10.02 -2.32 -9.62
CA ARG A 16 10.83 -3.42 -10.18
C ARG A 16 9.94 -4.57 -10.65
N SER A 17 10.28 -5.12 -11.79
CA SER A 17 9.56 -6.24 -12.42
C SER A 17 8.13 -5.92 -12.86
N CYS A 18 7.75 -4.64 -12.90
CA CYS A 18 6.44 -4.19 -13.34
C CYS A 18 6.39 -3.86 -14.83
N SER A 19 5.19 -4.01 -15.40
CA SER A 19 4.91 -3.62 -16.78
C SER A 19 5.05 -2.10 -16.98
N LYS A 20 5.65 -1.70 -18.09
CA LYS A 20 5.75 -0.29 -18.50
C LYS A 20 4.38 0.35 -18.81
N ASN A 21 3.34 -0.47 -18.98
CA ASN A 21 1.98 -0.01 -19.25
C ASN A 21 1.18 0.33 -17.97
N LEU A 22 1.77 0.19 -16.78
CA LEU A 22 1.13 0.60 -15.53
C LEU A 22 1.19 2.12 -15.38
N GLU A 23 0.33 2.79 -16.15
CA GLU A 23 0.07 4.24 -16.13
C GLU A 23 -1.38 4.52 -15.77
N LEU A 24 -1.67 5.64 -15.09
CA LEU A 24 -3.00 5.93 -14.54
C LEU A 24 -4.14 5.80 -15.53
N PRO A 25 -4.06 6.31 -16.78
CA PRO A 25 -5.15 6.12 -17.75
C PRO A 25 -5.39 4.66 -18.11
N LEU A 26 -4.33 3.88 -18.31
CA LEU A 26 -4.44 2.45 -18.65
C LEU A 26 -4.88 1.60 -17.45
N ILE A 27 -4.47 1.97 -16.24
CA ILE A 27 -4.95 1.37 -15.00
C ILE A 27 -6.45 1.60 -14.86
N ALA A 28 -6.93 2.85 -15.07
CA ALA A 28 -8.34 3.17 -15.01
C ALA A 28 -9.16 2.37 -16.02
N GLN A 29 -8.71 2.31 -17.28
CA GLN A 29 -9.36 1.51 -18.31
C GLN A 29 -9.44 0.03 -17.91
N ALA A 30 -8.34 -0.55 -17.46
CA ALA A 30 -8.31 -1.95 -17.04
C ALA A 30 -9.17 -2.23 -15.80
N CYS A 31 -9.30 -1.26 -14.88
CA CYS A 31 -10.22 -1.33 -13.75
C CYS A 31 -11.68 -1.29 -14.19
N GLU A 32 -12.04 -0.40 -15.11
CA GLU A 32 -13.39 -0.31 -15.67
C GLU A 32 -13.81 -1.61 -16.36
N GLU A 33 -12.93 -2.19 -17.18
CA GLU A 33 -13.15 -3.49 -17.86
C GLU A 33 -13.36 -4.64 -16.86
N ARG A 34 -12.83 -4.56 -15.64
CA ARG A 34 -12.90 -5.62 -14.60
C ARG A 34 -13.91 -5.34 -13.50
N GLY A 35 -14.61 -4.21 -13.57
CA GLY A 35 -15.57 -3.82 -12.53
C GLY A 35 -14.93 -3.43 -11.21
N ILE A 36 -13.72 -2.88 -11.23
CA ILE A 36 -13.05 -2.29 -10.07
C ILE A 36 -13.46 -0.81 -10.00
N ASP A 37 -14.14 -0.42 -8.94
CA ASP A 37 -14.63 0.94 -8.75
C ASP A 37 -13.56 1.88 -8.18
N ILE A 38 -12.73 1.37 -7.25
CA ILE A 38 -11.72 2.15 -6.55
C ILE A 38 -10.39 1.39 -6.59
N VAL A 39 -9.33 2.08 -7.00
CA VAL A 39 -7.98 1.53 -7.04
C VAL A 39 -6.99 2.48 -6.37
N VAL A 40 -5.96 1.94 -5.74
CA VAL A 40 -4.87 2.76 -5.21
C VAL A 40 -3.95 3.23 -6.35
N THR A 41 -3.28 4.39 -6.18
CA THR A 41 -2.30 4.87 -7.18
C THR A 41 -1.06 3.99 -7.28
N GLY A 42 -0.70 3.32 -6.17
CA GLY A 42 0.62 2.71 -6.02
C GLY A 42 1.74 3.75 -5.99
N ASP A 43 2.88 3.38 -5.50
CA ASP A 43 4.20 3.98 -5.69
C ASP A 43 4.31 5.53 -5.55
N PHE A 44 3.41 6.19 -4.80
CA PHE A 44 3.39 7.65 -4.72
C PHE A 44 4.68 8.25 -4.13
N THR A 45 5.56 7.46 -3.55
CA THR A 45 6.85 7.92 -3.05
C THR A 45 7.88 8.12 -4.16
N HIS A 46 7.70 7.49 -5.34
CA HIS A 46 8.60 7.70 -6.48
C HIS A 46 8.36 9.09 -7.11
N PRO A 47 9.39 9.96 -7.22
CA PRO A 47 9.20 11.37 -7.61
C PRO A 47 8.52 11.56 -8.97
N GLU A 48 8.92 10.79 -9.98
CA GLU A 48 8.33 10.89 -11.32
C GLU A 48 6.89 10.36 -11.36
N TRP A 49 6.60 9.29 -10.58
CA TRP A 49 5.24 8.79 -10.47
C TRP A 49 4.34 9.77 -9.69
N PHE A 50 4.86 10.39 -8.64
CA PHE A 50 4.12 11.42 -7.91
C PHE A 50 3.80 12.65 -8.76
N ALA A 51 4.73 13.06 -9.63
CA ALA A 51 4.46 14.10 -10.63
C ALA A 51 3.34 13.68 -11.59
N HIS A 52 3.38 12.42 -12.08
CA HIS A 52 2.33 11.86 -12.93
C HIS A 52 0.96 11.79 -12.22
N ILE A 53 0.91 11.43 -10.92
CA ILE A 53 -0.31 11.48 -10.10
C ILE A 53 -0.88 12.91 -10.09
N LYS A 54 -0.06 13.92 -9.77
CA LYS A 54 -0.49 15.33 -9.72
C LYS A 54 -0.93 15.87 -11.08
N GLU A 55 -0.34 15.40 -12.15
CA GLU A 55 -0.70 15.79 -13.51
C GLU A 55 -2.06 15.23 -13.93
N HIS A 56 -2.32 13.93 -13.66
CA HIS A 56 -3.46 13.20 -14.21
C HIS A 56 -4.69 13.15 -13.31
N LEU A 57 -4.52 13.30 -11.99
CA LEU A 57 -5.63 13.18 -11.04
C LEU A 57 -6.09 14.52 -10.50
N GLU A 58 -7.40 14.64 -10.30
CA GLU A 58 -8.04 15.71 -9.53
C GLU A 58 -8.93 15.13 -8.43
N GLU A 59 -9.06 15.85 -7.32
CA GLU A 59 -9.90 15.40 -6.23
C GLU A 59 -11.37 15.49 -6.63
N ASN A 60 -12.10 14.39 -6.45
CA ASN A 60 -13.52 14.29 -6.72
C ASN A 60 -14.35 14.50 -5.45
N THR A 61 -13.90 13.91 -4.37
CA THR A 61 -14.40 14.08 -3.00
C THR A 61 -13.22 13.84 -2.07
N SER A 62 -13.32 14.25 -0.80
CA SER A 62 -12.20 14.21 0.13
C SER A 62 -11.44 12.88 0.11
N GLY A 63 -10.17 12.89 -0.29
CA GLY A 63 -9.29 11.73 -0.37
C GLY A 63 -9.54 10.77 -1.54
N ILE A 64 -10.53 11.05 -2.39
CA ILE A 64 -10.88 10.23 -3.55
C ILE A 64 -10.71 11.05 -4.83
N TYR A 65 -9.96 10.50 -5.77
CA TYR A 65 -9.53 11.17 -6.99
C TYR A 65 -10.15 10.52 -8.23
N LYS A 66 -10.18 11.28 -9.32
CA LYS A 66 -10.57 10.81 -10.66
C LYS A 66 -9.57 11.32 -11.71
N LEU A 67 -9.58 10.72 -12.89
CA LEU A 67 -8.82 11.24 -14.02
C LEU A 67 -9.37 12.60 -14.48
N LYS A 68 -8.48 13.57 -14.68
CA LYS A 68 -8.81 14.90 -15.25
C LYS A 68 -9.29 14.82 -16.69
N SER A 69 -8.83 13.82 -17.46
CA SER A 69 -9.26 13.61 -18.85
C SER A 69 -10.75 13.27 -18.97
N GLY A 70 -11.38 12.78 -17.90
CA GLY A 70 -12.75 12.29 -17.91
C GLY A 70 -12.90 10.87 -18.47
N ASP A 71 -11.82 10.23 -18.93
CA ASP A 71 -11.84 8.84 -19.35
C ASP A 71 -12.07 7.92 -18.15
N SER A 72 -12.69 6.75 -18.39
CA SER A 72 -13.04 5.78 -17.33
C SER A 72 -13.71 6.44 -16.12
N ALA A 73 -14.74 7.23 -16.41
CA ALA A 73 -15.39 8.14 -15.44
C ALA A 73 -16.00 7.43 -14.21
N GLY A 74 -16.14 6.10 -14.23
CA GLY A 74 -16.60 5.28 -13.11
C GLY A 74 -15.52 4.98 -12.08
N VAL A 75 -14.25 4.98 -12.49
CA VAL A 75 -13.12 4.57 -11.64
C VAL A 75 -12.63 5.72 -10.76
N ARG A 76 -12.26 5.39 -9.53
CA ARG A 76 -11.71 6.33 -8.55
C ARG A 76 -10.35 5.85 -8.06
N PHE A 77 -9.55 6.80 -7.58
CA PHE A 77 -8.22 6.54 -7.04
C PHE A 77 -8.10 6.97 -5.59
N MET A 78 -7.33 6.21 -4.81
CA MET A 78 -6.85 6.58 -3.49
C MET A 78 -5.32 6.72 -3.53
N ILE A 79 -4.76 7.58 -2.70
CA ILE A 79 -3.31 7.79 -2.65
C ILE A 79 -2.68 6.76 -1.72
N GLY A 80 -1.91 5.84 -2.27
CA GLY A 80 -1.22 4.80 -1.50
C GLY A 80 0.04 4.30 -2.20
N THR A 81 0.88 3.62 -1.44
CA THR A 81 2.15 3.03 -1.88
C THR A 81 2.48 1.80 -1.04
N GLU A 82 3.32 0.90 -1.55
CA GLU A 82 3.99 -0.12 -0.76
C GLU A 82 5.41 0.33 -0.44
N LEU A 83 5.86 0.13 0.82
CA LEU A 83 7.21 0.44 1.27
C LEU A 83 7.88 -0.80 1.87
N SER A 84 9.16 -1.00 1.55
CA SER A 84 9.96 -2.13 2.04
C SER A 84 10.78 -1.70 3.26
N CYS A 85 10.40 -2.17 4.45
CA CYS A 85 11.14 -1.96 5.69
C CYS A 85 12.15 -3.08 5.92
N ILE A 86 13.46 -2.74 5.93
CA ILE A 86 14.53 -3.71 6.19
C ILE A 86 15.45 -3.16 7.27
N LYS A 87 15.39 -3.75 8.47
CA LYS A 87 16.24 -3.34 9.59
C LYS A 87 16.49 -4.49 10.57
N LYS A 88 17.64 -4.44 11.25
CA LYS A 88 17.91 -5.35 12.35
C LYS A 88 17.07 -4.93 13.56
N HIS A 89 16.25 -5.85 14.08
CA HIS A 89 15.40 -5.64 15.26
C HIS A 89 15.38 -6.92 16.11
N LYS A 90 15.57 -6.78 17.43
CA LYS A 90 15.60 -7.91 18.38
C LYS A 90 16.53 -9.04 17.93
N GLY A 91 17.73 -8.69 17.44
CA GLY A 91 18.76 -9.64 17.05
C GLY A 91 18.63 -10.24 15.64
N GLN A 92 17.52 -10.03 14.95
CA GLN A 92 17.23 -10.57 13.61
C GLN A 92 17.07 -9.45 12.57
N THR A 93 17.39 -9.74 11.31
CA THR A 93 17.07 -8.84 10.20
C THR A 93 15.62 -9.04 9.80
N ARG A 94 14.80 -8.08 10.15
CA ARG A 94 13.37 -8.05 9.77
C ARG A 94 13.23 -7.43 8.39
N ARG A 95 12.35 -8.03 7.57
CA ARG A 95 12.00 -7.55 6.23
C ARG A 95 10.48 -7.61 6.13
N VAL A 96 9.85 -6.45 6.05
CA VAL A 96 8.39 -6.33 6.02
C VAL A 96 7.99 -5.31 4.97
N HIS A 97 7.03 -5.65 4.15
CA HIS A 97 6.36 -4.71 3.28
C HIS A 97 5.12 -4.14 3.98
N ASN A 98 4.90 -2.86 3.79
CA ASN A 98 3.77 -2.16 4.38
C ASN A 98 3.08 -1.31 3.32
N LEU A 99 1.77 -1.43 3.22
CA LEU A 99 0.94 -0.48 2.49
C LEU A 99 0.80 0.79 3.33
N VAL A 100 0.99 1.92 2.69
CA VAL A 100 0.88 3.25 3.30
C VAL A 100 -0.12 4.06 2.50
N PHE A 101 -1.14 4.57 3.17
CA PHE A 101 -2.17 5.41 2.57
C PHE A 101 -2.08 6.82 3.13
N ALA A 102 -2.12 7.81 2.23
CA ALA A 102 -2.23 9.21 2.59
C ALA A 102 -3.66 9.71 2.37
N PRO A 103 -4.20 10.56 3.27
CA PRO A 103 -5.57 11.06 3.15
C PRO A 103 -5.77 11.98 1.93
N ASN A 104 -4.70 12.57 1.41
CA ASN A 104 -4.71 13.40 0.21
C ASN A 104 -3.29 13.60 -0.35
N ILE A 105 -3.19 14.24 -1.53
CA ILE A 105 -1.91 14.53 -2.21
C ILE A 105 -1.00 15.43 -1.37
N GLU A 106 -1.54 16.39 -0.61
CA GLU A 106 -0.73 17.30 0.22
C GLU A 106 -0.01 16.56 1.35
N VAL A 107 -0.70 15.63 2.00
CA VAL A 107 -0.09 14.78 3.05
C VAL A 107 0.92 13.82 2.43
N ALA A 108 0.63 13.23 1.27
CA ALA A 108 1.58 12.40 0.53
C ALA A 108 2.86 13.18 0.19
N GLU A 109 2.74 14.45 -0.23
CA GLU A 109 3.89 15.31 -0.53
C GLU A 109 4.73 15.63 0.72
N LYS A 110 4.07 15.91 1.85
CA LYS A 110 4.76 16.10 3.14
C LYS A 110 5.50 14.84 3.57
N PHE A 111 4.88 13.68 3.41
CA PHE A 111 5.50 12.39 3.73
C PHE A 111 6.71 12.10 2.81
N ASN A 112 6.58 12.33 1.51
CA ASN A 112 7.71 12.20 0.56
C ASN A 112 8.88 13.09 0.95
N ARG A 113 8.62 14.34 1.36
CA ARG A 113 9.64 15.27 1.85
C ARG A 113 10.31 14.74 3.11
N ALA A 114 9.56 14.24 4.08
CA ALA A 114 10.11 13.68 5.31
C ALA A 114 10.98 12.43 5.05
N LEU A 115 10.66 11.62 4.05
CA LEU A 115 11.50 10.50 3.59
C LEU A 115 12.80 11.01 2.92
N ASP A 116 12.70 11.99 2.04
CA ASP A 116 13.84 12.57 1.32
C ASP A 116 14.82 13.26 2.28
N GLU A 117 14.33 14.04 3.25
CA GLU A 117 15.13 14.69 4.30
C GLU A 117 15.90 13.69 5.17
N ARG A 118 15.40 12.47 5.32
CA ARG A 118 16.10 11.36 5.99
C ARG A 118 17.09 10.62 5.06
N GLY A 119 17.21 11.05 3.80
CA GLY A 119 18.18 10.55 2.84
C GLY A 119 17.79 9.21 2.17
N PHE A 120 16.51 8.81 2.18
CA PHE A 120 16.06 7.61 1.49
C PHE A 120 16.05 7.81 -0.02
N ASN A 121 16.55 6.81 -0.77
CA ASN A 121 16.59 6.87 -2.23
C ASN A 121 15.24 6.47 -2.84
N LEU A 122 14.34 7.44 -2.94
CA LEU A 122 12.98 7.24 -3.48
C LEU A 122 12.95 7.05 -5.02
N LYS A 123 14.05 7.37 -5.72
CA LYS A 123 14.16 7.23 -7.19
C LYS A 123 14.56 5.84 -7.63
N SER A 124 14.99 4.99 -6.72
CA SER A 124 15.55 3.67 -7.06
C SER A 124 14.50 2.64 -7.48
N ASP A 125 13.28 2.78 -6.96
CA ASP A 125 12.17 1.82 -7.16
C ASP A 125 10.85 2.49 -6.76
N GLY A 126 9.73 2.12 -7.39
CA GLY A 126 8.40 2.53 -6.94
C GLY A 126 8.10 2.08 -5.51
N ARG A 127 8.66 0.93 -5.11
CA ARG A 127 8.68 0.41 -3.73
C ARG A 127 10.09 0.53 -3.13
N PRO A 128 10.48 1.71 -2.61
CA PRO A 128 11.82 1.92 -2.08
C PRO A 128 12.07 1.11 -0.80
N ILE A 129 13.34 0.74 -0.61
CA ILE A 129 13.80 0.09 0.61
C ILE A 129 14.15 1.18 1.64
N LEU A 130 13.52 1.09 2.80
CA LEU A 130 13.78 1.97 3.94
C LEU A 130 14.57 1.21 5.01
N GLY A 131 15.60 1.83 5.56
CA GLY A 131 16.36 1.32 6.70
C GLY A 131 15.62 1.49 8.03
N LEU A 132 14.31 1.25 8.04
CA LEU A 132 13.39 1.39 9.16
C LEU A 132 12.76 0.04 9.54
N THR A 133 12.32 -0.08 10.79
CA THR A 133 11.30 -1.07 11.19
C THR A 133 9.92 -0.57 10.79
N SER A 134 8.91 -1.46 10.74
CA SER A 134 7.51 -1.03 10.49
C SER A 134 7.01 -0.07 11.58
N LYS A 135 7.44 -0.25 12.83
CA LYS A 135 7.13 0.68 13.94
C LYS A 135 7.71 2.07 13.69
N GLU A 136 9.00 2.18 13.31
CA GLU A 136 9.63 3.48 13.01
C GLU A 136 8.98 4.17 11.81
N LEU A 137 8.55 3.40 10.80
CA LEU A 137 7.77 3.92 9.67
C LEU A 137 6.43 4.49 10.16
N LEU A 138 5.71 3.76 11.03
CA LEU A 138 4.44 4.21 11.57
C LEU A 138 4.59 5.49 12.40
N ILE A 139 5.62 5.59 13.26
CA ILE A 139 5.92 6.83 14.00
C ILE A 139 6.04 8.01 13.04
N MET A 140 6.86 7.85 11.99
CA MET A 140 7.09 8.89 11.02
C MET A 140 5.81 9.31 10.26
N MET A 141 4.95 8.35 9.94
CA MET A 141 3.64 8.62 9.33
C MET A 141 2.75 9.46 10.26
N LEU A 142 2.64 9.07 11.53
CA LEU A 142 1.81 9.77 12.53
C LEU A 142 2.36 11.18 12.85
N GLU A 143 3.68 11.39 12.78
CA GLU A 143 4.30 12.72 12.88
C GLU A 143 3.93 13.64 11.71
N VAL A 144 3.72 13.08 10.52
CA VAL A 144 3.31 13.84 9.33
C VAL A 144 1.83 14.15 9.36
N ASP A 145 0.99 13.15 9.61
CA ASP A 145 -0.47 13.30 9.73
C ASP A 145 -1.07 12.04 10.38
N GLU A 146 -1.82 12.21 11.46
CA GLU A 146 -2.45 11.12 12.22
C GLU A 146 -3.48 10.30 11.42
N ARG A 147 -3.96 10.82 10.29
CA ARG A 147 -4.90 10.14 9.39
C ARG A 147 -4.23 9.20 8.40
N MET A 148 -2.91 9.19 8.33
CA MET A 148 -2.20 8.20 7.51
C MET A 148 -2.42 6.79 8.06
N VAL A 149 -2.60 5.81 7.16
CA VAL A 149 -2.89 4.42 7.54
C VAL A 149 -1.77 3.51 7.06
N LEU A 150 -1.29 2.66 7.96
CA LEU A 150 -0.34 1.58 7.65
C LEU A 150 -1.05 0.24 7.73
N ILE A 151 -0.90 -0.58 6.70
CA ILE A 151 -1.41 -1.96 6.64
C ILE A 151 -0.26 -2.88 6.24
N PRO A 152 0.14 -3.85 7.08
CA PRO A 152 1.12 -4.86 6.71
C PRO A 152 0.67 -5.62 5.45
N ALA A 153 1.50 -5.60 4.39
CA ALA A 153 1.22 -6.22 3.11
C ALA A 153 1.41 -7.75 3.17
N HIS A 154 0.61 -8.51 2.38
CA HIS A 154 0.72 -9.97 2.18
C HIS A 154 1.28 -10.71 3.41
N ALA A 155 0.55 -10.61 4.53
CA ALA A 155 1.01 -10.85 5.90
C ALA A 155 1.72 -12.19 6.15
N TRP A 156 1.51 -13.23 5.32
CA TRP A 156 1.99 -14.60 5.52
C TRP A 156 2.99 -15.09 4.47
N THR A 157 3.44 -14.25 3.55
CA THR A 157 4.53 -14.68 2.65
C THR A 157 5.80 -14.98 3.46
N PRO A 158 6.60 -16.00 3.10
CA PRO A 158 7.80 -16.37 3.90
C PRO A 158 8.79 -15.22 4.10
N TRP A 159 8.93 -14.35 3.09
CA TRP A 159 9.79 -13.18 3.09
C TRP A 159 8.95 -11.90 2.94
N PHE A 160 9.45 -10.81 3.47
CA PHE A 160 8.87 -9.46 3.34
C PHE A 160 7.44 -9.32 3.90
N ALA A 161 7.08 -10.14 4.87
CA ALA A 161 5.77 -10.13 5.49
C ALA A 161 5.86 -10.03 7.01
N ILE A 162 4.80 -9.46 7.64
CA ILE A 162 4.78 -9.22 9.08
C ILE A 162 4.87 -10.54 9.87
N PHE A 163 4.20 -11.61 9.41
CA PHE A 163 4.25 -12.94 10.01
C PHE A 163 5.10 -13.93 9.19
N GLY A 164 5.97 -13.41 8.33
CA GLY A 164 6.80 -14.21 7.44
C GLY A 164 7.80 -15.10 8.20
N SER A 165 7.76 -16.41 7.97
CA SER A 165 8.58 -17.41 8.67
C SER A 165 10.10 -17.19 8.56
N LYS A 166 10.56 -16.40 7.58
CA LYS A 166 11.98 -16.11 7.32
C LYS A 166 12.45 -14.76 7.84
N SER A 167 11.56 -13.78 7.94
CA SER A 167 11.98 -12.41 8.27
C SER A 167 10.92 -11.57 9.00
N GLY A 168 9.79 -12.19 9.35
CA GLY A 168 8.70 -11.54 10.06
C GLY A 168 8.81 -11.60 11.59
N TYR A 169 7.71 -11.35 12.25
CA TYR A 169 7.49 -11.36 13.69
C TYR A 169 6.46 -12.42 14.06
N ASP A 170 6.41 -12.79 15.33
CA ASP A 170 5.43 -13.76 15.82
C ASP A 170 4.07 -13.11 16.15
N SER A 171 4.03 -11.78 16.34
CA SER A 171 2.78 -11.03 16.57
C SER A 171 2.91 -9.55 16.17
N LEU A 172 1.76 -8.86 16.08
CA LEU A 172 1.72 -7.41 15.87
C LEU A 172 2.34 -6.64 17.05
N GLU A 173 2.13 -7.12 18.27
CA GLU A 173 2.71 -6.55 19.48
C GLU A 173 4.23 -6.63 19.46
N GLU A 174 4.80 -7.71 18.95
CA GLU A 174 6.26 -7.81 18.79
C GLU A 174 6.81 -6.78 17.79
N ALA A 175 6.05 -6.52 16.72
CA ALA A 175 6.45 -5.63 15.64
C ALA A 175 6.24 -4.14 15.95
N PHE A 176 5.09 -3.79 16.54
CA PHE A 176 4.64 -2.41 16.72
C PHE A 176 4.64 -1.94 18.19
N GLU A 177 4.75 -2.86 19.14
CA GLU A 177 4.81 -2.58 20.59
C GLU A 177 3.61 -1.73 21.03
N GLU A 178 3.82 -0.58 21.69
CA GLU A 178 2.76 0.34 22.14
C GLU A 178 1.93 0.94 20.98
N LEU A 179 2.41 0.87 19.74
CA LEU A 179 1.69 1.37 18.57
C LEU A 179 0.78 0.33 17.93
N THR A 180 0.71 -0.90 18.44
CA THR A 180 -0.20 -1.95 17.93
C THR A 180 -1.64 -1.48 17.76
N PRO A 181 -2.23 -0.64 18.65
CA PRO A 181 -3.59 -0.13 18.46
C PRO A 181 -3.81 0.72 17.20
N HIS A 182 -2.75 1.19 16.53
CA HIS A 182 -2.83 1.89 15.26
C HIS A 182 -2.87 0.96 14.03
N ILE A 183 -2.75 -0.37 14.23
CA ILE A 183 -2.86 -1.35 13.16
C ILE A 183 -4.28 -1.89 13.12
N PHE A 184 -5.06 -1.42 12.16
CA PHE A 184 -6.49 -1.74 12.05
C PHE A 184 -6.76 -2.90 11.07
N ALA A 185 -5.80 -3.18 10.18
CA ALA A 185 -5.96 -4.19 9.14
C ALA A 185 -4.62 -4.85 8.81
N ILE A 186 -4.71 -6.05 8.21
CA ILE A 186 -3.62 -6.71 7.50
C ILE A 186 -4.11 -7.16 6.12
N GLU A 187 -3.20 -7.30 5.19
CA GLU A 187 -3.49 -7.88 3.89
C GLU A 187 -3.26 -9.39 3.89
N THR A 188 -4.24 -10.15 3.43
CA THR A 188 -4.11 -11.61 3.30
C THR A 188 -3.02 -11.99 2.30
N GLY A 189 -2.92 -11.22 1.20
CA GLY A 189 -2.07 -11.53 0.06
C GLY A 189 -2.49 -12.86 -0.61
N LEU A 190 -1.84 -13.19 -1.70
CA LEU A 190 -2.15 -14.40 -2.50
C LEU A 190 -1.75 -15.73 -1.82
N SER A 191 -1.15 -15.69 -0.64
CA SER A 191 -0.66 -16.87 0.10
C SER A 191 -1.52 -17.25 1.31
N SER A 192 -2.54 -16.49 1.62
CA SER A 192 -3.54 -16.80 2.64
C SER A 192 -4.91 -16.27 2.24
N ASP A 193 -5.95 -16.75 2.89
CA ASP A 193 -7.33 -16.30 2.72
C ASP A 193 -7.96 -15.90 4.07
N PRO A 194 -9.12 -15.26 4.09
CA PRO A 194 -9.79 -14.87 5.33
C PRO A 194 -10.05 -16.04 6.28
N VAL A 195 -10.45 -17.21 5.76
CA VAL A 195 -10.76 -18.39 6.58
C VAL A 195 -9.51 -18.90 7.31
N MET A 196 -8.35 -18.86 6.68
CA MET A 196 -7.08 -19.18 7.31
C MET A 196 -6.75 -18.19 8.43
N ASN A 197 -6.94 -16.90 8.19
CA ASN A 197 -6.64 -15.82 9.16
C ASN A 197 -7.60 -15.89 10.37
N TRP A 198 -8.87 -16.21 10.20
CA TRP A 198 -9.85 -16.34 11.29
C TRP A 198 -9.53 -17.48 12.28
N ARG A 199 -8.58 -18.34 11.96
CA ARG A 199 -8.07 -19.36 12.90
C ARG A 199 -7.02 -18.83 13.88
N CYS A 200 -6.56 -17.59 13.69
CA CYS A 200 -5.56 -16.94 14.52
C CYS A 200 -6.25 -15.92 15.44
N SER A 201 -6.46 -16.26 16.71
CA SER A 201 -7.17 -15.42 17.68
C SER A 201 -6.53 -14.02 17.87
N MET A 202 -5.22 -13.88 17.62
CA MET A 202 -4.55 -12.58 17.64
C MET A 202 -5.05 -11.60 16.55
N LEU A 203 -5.82 -12.11 15.58
CA LEU A 203 -6.38 -11.32 14.46
C LEU A 203 -7.89 -11.05 14.60
N ASP A 204 -8.53 -11.47 15.71
CA ASP A 204 -9.99 -11.36 15.89
C ASP A 204 -10.51 -9.90 15.75
N ASN A 205 -9.69 -8.92 16.11
CA ASN A 205 -10.03 -7.50 16.04
C ASN A 205 -9.38 -6.78 14.84
N ILE A 206 -8.75 -7.51 13.93
CA ILE A 206 -8.04 -6.95 12.78
C ILE A 206 -8.88 -7.16 11.52
N THR A 207 -9.10 -6.09 10.76
CA THR A 207 -9.76 -6.16 9.46
C THR A 207 -8.85 -6.87 8.46
N LEU A 208 -9.42 -7.81 7.72
CA LEU A 208 -8.71 -8.49 6.63
C LEU A 208 -9.05 -7.81 5.30
N ILE A 209 -8.03 -7.41 4.56
CA ILE A 209 -8.17 -6.95 3.18
C ILE A 209 -7.42 -7.90 2.24
N SER A 210 -7.91 -7.98 1.00
CA SER A 210 -7.30 -8.81 -0.04
C SER A 210 -7.16 -7.98 -1.30
N ASN A 211 -5.94 -7.90 -1.85
CA ASN A 211 -5.66 -7.07 -3.01
C ASN A 211 -4.82 -7.82 -4.02
N SER A 212 -4.70 -7.25 -5.22
CA SER A 212 -4.08 -7.96 -6.33
C SER A 212 -2.55 -8.00 -6.28
N ASP A 213 -1.88 -7.06 -5.63
CA ASP A 213 -0.43 -6.86 -5.76
C ASP A 213 -0.01 -6.85 -7.24
N ALA A 214 -0.72 -6.04 -8.04
CA ALA A 214 -0.63 -6.12 -9.49
C ALA A 214 0.67 -5.49 -10.02
N HIS A 215 1.45 -6.30 -10.75
CA HIS A 215 2.65 -5.91 -11.47
C HIS A 215 2.42 -5.74 -12.99
N SER A 216 1.17 -5.88 -13.43
CA SER A 216 0.71 -5.64 -14.81
C SER A 216 -0.79 -5.39 -14.84
N LEU A 217 -1.29 -4.75 -15.91
CA LEU A 217 -2.73 -4.50 -16.09
C LEU A 217 -3.57 -5.78 -16.02
N GLN A 218 -3.03 -6.91 -16.51
CA GLN A 218 -3.70 -8.21 -16.51
C GLN A 218 -3.92 -8.79 -15.10
N LYS A 219 -3.16 -8.31 -14.11
CA LYS A 219 -3.21 -8.80 -12.73
C LYS A 219 -4.16 -8.00 -11.82
N LEU A 220 -4.61 -6.82 -12.27
CA LEU A 220 -5.56 -5.98 -11.51
C LEU A 220 -6.82 -6.77 -11.16
N GLY A 221 -7.25 -6.66 -9.91
CA GLY A 221 -8.47 -7.29 -9.40
C GLY A 221 -8.44 -8.82 -9.32
N ARG A 222 -7.26 -9.48 -9.37
CA ARG A 222 -7.20 -10.94 -9.12
C ARG A 222 -7.55 -11.32 -7.68
N GLU A 223 -7.41 -10.39 -6.73
CA GLU A 223 -8.07 -10.32 -5.44
C GLU A 223 -8.57 -8.89 -5.26
N ALA A 224 -9.68 -8.70 -4.53
CA ALA A 224 -10.29 -7.40 -4.30
C ALA A 224 -11.20 -7.43 -3.06
N ASN A 225 -11.56 -6.25 -2.57
CA ASN A 225 -12.47 -6.05 -1.45
C ASN A 225 -13.83 -5.57 -1.95
N VAL A 226 -14.94 -5.90 -1.23
CA VAL A 226 -16.30 -5.49 -1.61
C VAL A 226 -17.04 -4.90 -0.39
#